data_079e2dfe29b49e94a85f562c15ca972c
#
_entry.id   079e2dfe29b49e94a85f562c15ca972c
#
_cell.length_a   1.000
_cell.length_b   1.000
_cell.length_c   1.000
_cell.angle_alpha   90.00
_cell.angle_beta   90.00
_cell.angle_gamma   90.00
#
_symmetry.space_group_name_H-M   'P 1'
#
loop_
_entity.id
_entity.type
_entity.pdbx_description
1 polymer ?
#
loop_
_entity_poly.entity_id
_entity_poly.type
_entity_poly.pdbx_seq_one_letter_code
_entity_poly.pdbx_strand_id
1 'polypeptide(L)'
;QMHVRKKAVMALHKVHLKSPSSVSHLHGKFRQMLCDKDPSVMSAALCALHDLTVSDPTPQKNLVPSFVSILKQVVEHRLPKSYDYHRVPAPFIQIRLLKILAQLGAADPKAATEMYSVLSAVLKKGDNQSSIGNAIVYECVRTAASIYPSPVLLEHCAGVVSRFVKSSNNNLKYAGLDALSCIVNINPNYATEHQMAVVDCLTDPDESLRKKTLDLLYRMTKSNNVEVIVDKMMDFLRDATDHHLREETATRIGELAERYAPSTQWFINTM
;
A
#
# COMPACT_ATOMS: atom_id res chain seq x y z
N GLN A 1 33.40 -2.36 -15.38
CA GLN A 1 33.20 -1.25 -14.42
C GLN A 1 31.74 -1.19 -14.00
N MET A 2 31.46 -1.00 -12.70
CA MET A 2 30.12 -0.95 -12.10
C MET A 2 29.25 0.16 -12.73
N HIS A 3 29.77 1.38 -12.82
CA HIS A 3 29.03 2.52 -13.37
C HIS A 3 28.59 2.32 -14.83
N VAL A 4 29.41 1.64 -15.64
CA VAL A 4 29.05 1.32 -17.03
C VAL A 4 27.88 0.34 -17.06
N ARG A 5 27.93 -0.73 -16.27
CA ARG A 5 26.83 -1.71 -16.21
C ARG A 5 25.53 -1.06 -15.75
N LYS A 6 25.57 -0.26 -14.66
CA LYS A 6 24.41 0.48 -14.18
C LYS A 6 23.81 1.40 -15.25
N LYS A 7 24.65 2.23 -15.91
CA LYS A 7 24.19 3.12 -16.98
C LYS A 7 23.64 2.36 -18.18
N ALA A 8 24.24 1.22 -18.54
CA ALA A 8 23.74 0.38 -19.63
C ALA A 8 22.34 -0.17 -19.31
N VAL A 9 22.10 -0.66 -18.09
CA VAL A 9 20.78 -1.10 -17.66
C VAL A 9 19.77 0.04 -17.71
N MET A 10 20.12 1.22 -17.22
CA MET A 10 19.24 2.40 -17.24
C MET A 10 18.95 2.88 -18.68
N ALA A 11 19.94 2.84 -19.57
CA ALA A 11 19.76 3.19 -20.99
C ALA A 11 18.83 2.19 -21.68
N LEU A 12 19.07 0.89 -21.47
CA LEU A 12 18.22 -0.17 -22.00
C LEU A 12 16.76 -0.03 -21.52
N HIS A 13 16.56 0.27 -20.24
CA HIS A 13 15.24 0.53 -19.68
C HIS A 13 14.57 1.75 -20.34
N LYS A 14 15.28 2.85 -20.53
CA LYS A 14 14.74 4.03 -21.25
C LYS A 14 14.36 3.72 -22.70
N VAL A 15 15.15 2.91 -23.39
CA VAL A 15 14.83 2.48 -24.75
C VAL A 15 13.57 1.61 -24.75
N HIS A 16 13.46 0.69 -23.79
CA HIS A 16 12.25 -0.13 -23.62
C HIS A 16 10.99 0.72 -23.43
N LEU A 17 11.04 1.75 -22.57
CA LEU A 17 9.88 2.64 -22.35
C LEU A 17 9.45 3.42 -23.60
N LYS A 18 10.39 3.71 -24.51
CA LYS A 18 10.11 4.43 -25.77
C LYS A 18 9.73 3.51 -26.93
N SER A 19 10.37 2.36 -27.02
CA SER A 19 10.21 1.39 -28.09
C SER A 19 10.38 -0.04 -27.56
N PRO A 20 9.36 -0.63 -26.96
CA PRO A 20 9.45 -1.95 -26.31
C PRO A 20 9.90 -3.06 -27.27
N SER A 21 9.45 -3.01 -28.53
CA SER A 21 9.77 -4.02 -29.55
C SER A 21 11.26 -4.08 -29.90
N SER A 22 11.95 -2.93 -29.86
CA SER A 22 13.37 -2.82 -30.22
C SER A 22 14.30 -3.57 -29.26
N VAL A 23 13.87 -3.79 -28.01
CA VAL A 23 14.71 -4.36 -26.94
C VAL A 23 14.11 -5.60 -26.28
N SER A 24 13.00 -6.13 -26.81
CA SER A 24 12.33 -7.31 -26.25
C SER A 24 13.25 -8.51 -26.08
N HIS A 25 14.15 -8.74 -27.04
CA HIS A 25 15.17 -9.79 -27.02
C HIS A 25 16.22 -9.62 -25.91
N LEU A 26 16.31 -8.44 -25.30
CA LEU A 26 17.27 -8.12 -24.22
C LEU A 26 16.63 -8.21 -22.81
N HIS A 27 15.35 -8.53 -22.67
CA HIS A 27 14.70 -8.63 -21.35
C HIS A 27 15.40 -9.62 -20.41
N GLY A 28 15.98 -10.70 -20.96
CA GLY A 28 16.81 -11.62 -20.19
C GLY A 28 18.04 -10.99 -19.53
N LYS A 29 18.55 -9.88 -20.06
CA LYS A 29 19.67 -9.16 -19.45
C LYS A 29 19.26 -8.48 -18.13
N PHE A 30 18.03 -7.97 -18.00
CA PHE A 30 17.57 -7.43 -16.73
C PHE A 30 17.54 -8.50 -15.63
N ARG A 31 17.15 -9.72 -15.96
CA ARG A 31 17.16 -10.86 -15.03
C ARG A 31 18.59 -11.21 -14.61
N GLN A 32 19.54 -11.25 -15.53
CA GLN A 32 20.94 -11.51 -15.22
C GLN A 32 21.53 -10.44 -14.28
N MET A 33 21.11 -9.18 -14.40
CA MET A 33 21.59 -8.09 -13.57
C MET A 33 21.03 -8.10 -12.14
N LEU A 34 20.03 -8.93 -11.84
CA LEU A 34 19.63 -9.19 -10.45
C LEU A 34 20.73 -9.86 -9.62
N CYS A 35 21.60 -10.64 -10.28
CA CYS A 35 22.72 -11.32 -9.65
C CYS A 35 24.03 -10.53 -9.77
N ASP A 36 23.98 -9.24 -10.12
CA ASP A 36 25.20 -8.42 -10.19
C ASP A 36 25.83 -8.26 -8.81
N LYS A 37 27.16 -8.26 -8.77
CA LYS A 37 27.95 -8.10 -7.54
C LYS A 37 27.71 -6.75 -6.86
N ASP A 38 27.23 -5.76 -7.61
CA ASP A 38 26.97 -4.42 -7.11
C ASP A 38 25.47 -4.15 -6.95
N PRO A 39 24.99 -3.87 -5.74
CA PRO A 39 23.58 -3.59 -5.47
C PRO A 39 23.01 -2.42 -6.26
N SER A 40 23.82 -1.47 -6.74
CA SER A 40 23.33 -0.36 -7.55
C SER A 40 22.94 -0.78 -8.97
N VAL A 41 23.60 -1.80 -9.51
CA VAL A 41 23.24 -2.41 -10.80
C VAL A 41 21.98 -3.24 -10.65
N MET A 42 21.88 -4.04 -9.58
CA MET A 42 20.67 -4.77 -9.21
C MET A 42 19.47 -3.83 -9.03
N SER A 43 19.66 -2.71 -8.33
CA SER A 43 18.60 -1.70 -8.14
C SER A 43 18.11 -1.11 -9.47
N ALA A 44 19.02 -0.84 -10.42
CA ALA A 44 18.65 -0.38 -11.76
C ALA A 44 17.85 -1.45 -12.54
N ALA A 45 18.24 -2.72 -12.42
CA ALA A 45 17.52 -3.83 -13.03
C ALA A 45 16.13 -4.03 -12.41
N LEU A 46 15.98 -3.85 -11.09
CA LEU A 46 14.68 -3.90 -10.41
C LEU A 46 13.72 -2.81 -10.90
N CYS A 47 14.22 -1.61 -11.26
CA CYS A 47 13.39 -0.58 -11.87
C CYS A 47 12.81 -1.04 -13.22
N ALA A 48 13.63 -1.61 -14.08
CA ALA A 48 13.18 -2.12 -15.36
C ALA A 48 12.23 -3.32 -15.22
N LEU A 49 12.55 -4.24 -14.33
CA LEU A 49 11.70 -5.42 -14.06
C LEU A 49 10.35 -5.04 -13.43
N HIS A 50 10.31 -3.99 -12.62
CA HIS A 50 9.03 -3.45 -12.12
C HIS A 50 8.12 -3.03 -13.28
N ASP A 51 8.61 -2.21 -14.19
CA ASP A 51 7.80 -1.70 -15.29
C ASP A 51 7.40 -2.82 -16.26
N LEU A 52 8.28 -3.78 -16.50
CA LEU A 52 7.95 -5.01 -17.23
C LEU A 52 6.87 -5.84 -16.54
N THR A 53 6.92 -5.95 -15.21
CA THR A 53 5.92 -6.70 -14.42
C THR A 53 4.56 -6.00 -14.42
N VAL A 54 4.54 -4.67 -14.40
CA VAL A 54 3.30 -3.89 -14.51
C VAL A 54 2.65 -4.08 -15.87
N SER A 55 3.46 -4.15 -16.94
CA SER A 55 2.96 -4.35 -18.31
C SER A 55 2.49 -5.79 -18.55
N ASP A 56 3.27 -6.78 -18.13
CA ASP A 56 2.95 -8.20 -18.20
C ASP A 56 3.65 -8.97 -17.07
N PRO A 57 2.92 -9.40 -16.03
CA PRO A 57 3.50 -10.13 -14.90
C PRO A 57 3.91 -11.58 -15.26
N THR A 58 3.34 -12.16 -16.33
CA THR A 58 3.45 -13.58 -16.65
C THR A 58 4.90 -14.07 -16.80
N PRO A 59 5.78 -13.37 -17.56
CA PRO A 59 7.15 -13.82 -17.74
C PRO A 59 8.02 -13.74 -16.47
N GLN A 60 7.61 -12.98 -15.45
CA GLN A 60 8.37 -12.75 -14.22
C GLN A 60 7.92 -13.63 -13.05
N LYS A 61 6.85 -14.40 -13.18
CA LYS A 61 6.32 -15.26 -12.09
C LYS A 61 7.36 -16.22 -11.54
N ASN A 62 8.20 -16.77 -12.39
CA ASN A 62 9.27 -17.69 -11.99
C ASN A 62 10.41 -17.02 -11.19
N LEU A 63 10.42 -15.69 -11.09
CA LEU A 63 11.40 -14.92 -10.31
C LEU A 63 10.96 -14.63 -8.88
N VAL A 64 9.74 -14.98 -8.48
CA VAL A 64 9.23 -14.75 -7.12
C VAL A 64 10.18 -15.27 -6.05
N PRO A 65 10.68 -16.52 -6.08
CA PRO A 65 11.63 -17.00 -5.09
C PRO A 65 12.92 -16.16 -5.03
N SER A 66 13.38 -15.67 -6.18
CA SER A 66 14.57 -14.80 -6.25
C SER A 66 14.31 -13.44 -5.61
N PHE A 67 13.17 -12.80 -5.89
CA PHE A 67 12.80 -11.53 -5.28
C PHE A 67 12.60 -11.65 -3.77
N VAL A 68 11.94 -12.71 -3.30
CA VAL A 68 11.77 -13.03 -1.88
C VAL A 68 13.13 -13.23 -1.21
N SER A 69 14.04 -13.99 -1.84
CA SER A 69 15.39 -14.22 -1.32
C SER A 69 16.20 -12.91 -1.21
N ILE A 70 16.15 -12.06 -2.25
CA ILE A 70 16.82 -10.75 -2.24
C ILE A 70 16.25 -9.87 -1.15
N LEU A 71 14.92 -9.77 -1.02
CA LEU A 71 14.27 -8.97 0.02
C LEU A 71 14.67 -9.45 1.42
N LYS A 72 14.69 -10.76 1.65
CA LYS A 72 15.14 -11.35 2.91
C LYS A 72 16.59 -10.96 3.24
N GLN A 73 17.50 -11.08 2.27
CA GLN A 73 18.90 -10.69 2.44
C GLN A 73 19.05 -9.21 2.77
N VAL A 74 18.27 -8.34 2.11
CA VAL A 74 18.27 -6.89 2.40
C VAL A 74 17.81 -6.63 3.83
N VAL A 75 16.69 -7.21 4.22
CA VAL A 75 16.09 -7.06 5.56
C VAL A 75 17.04 -7.60 6.66
N GLU A 76 17.84 -8.63 6.34
CA GLU A 76 18.86 -9.21 7.24
C GLU A 76 20.20 -8.44 7.24
N HIS A 77 20.26 -7.24 6.63
CA HIS A 77 21.48 -6.42 6.53
C HIS A 77 22.69 -7.11 5.85
N ARG A 78 22.42 -7.95 4.84
CA ARG A 78 23.48 -8.64 4.10
C ARG A 78 24.08 -7.80 2.95
N LEU A 79 23.52 -6.63 2.68
CA LEU A 79 24.12 -5.67 1.74
C LEU A 79 25.17 -4.79 2.43
N PRO A 80 26.10 -4.21 1.67
CA PRO A 80 27.09 -3.25 2.20
C PRO A 80 26.37 -2.07 2.89
N LYS A 81 26.89 -1.64 4.04
CA LYS A 81 26.36 -0.49 4.82
C LYS A 81 26.27 0.82 4.05
N SER A 82 27.01 0.96 2.95
CA SER A 82 26.93 2.13 2.06
C SER A 82 25.58 2.27 1.35
N TYR A 83 24.76 1.22 1.37
CA TYR A 83 23.37 1.22 0.85
C TYR A 83 22.33 1.49 1.94
N ASP A 84 22.74 1.53 3.20
CA ASP A 84 21.86 1.91 4.29
C ASP A 84 21.53 3.40 4.22
N TYR A 85 20.29 3.78 4.49
CA TYR A 85 19.86 5.15 4.57
C TYR A 85 19.15 5.37 5.90
N HIS A 86 19.67 6.27 6.74
CA HIS A 86 19.23 6.48 8.11
C HIS A 86 19.08 5.18 8.94
N ARG A 87 20.08 4.31 8.84
CA ARG A 87 20.13 2.99 9.53
C ARG A 87 19.10 1.97 9.01
N VAL A 88 18.40 2.26 7.94
CA VAL A 88 17.48 1.32 7.27
C VAL A 88 18.22 0.69 6.08
N PRO A 89 18.26 -0.64 5.97
CA PRO A 89 19.01 -1.32 4.92
C PRO A 89 18.34 -1.13 3.56
N ALA A 90 19.04 -0.49 2.63
CA ALA A 90 18.67 -0.29 1.24
C ALA A 90 17.15 -0.06 1.02
N PRO A 91 16.55 0.99 1.60
CA PRO A 91 15.10 1.18 1.63
C PRO A 91 14.47 1.25 0.24
N PHE A 92 15.15 1.86 -0.72
CA PHE A 92 14.65 1.98 -2.09
C PHE A 92 14.59 0.63 -2.83
N ILE A 93 15.50 -0.29 -2.50
CA ILE A 93 15.48 -1.66 -3.01
C ILE A 93 14.31 -2.43 -2.39
N GLN A 94 14.09 -2.30 -1.08
CA GLN A 94 12.95 -2.91 -0.39
C GLN A 94 11.62 -2.47 -1.00
N ILE A 95 11.39 -1.17 -1.13
CA ILE A 95 10.15 -0.63 -1.70
C ILE A 95 9.94 -1.13 -3.14
N ARG A 96 10.99 -1.18 -3.96
CA ARG A 96 10.88 -1.67 -5.32
C ARG A 96 10.53 -3.16 -5.38
N LEU A 97 11.15 -3.98 -4.54
CA LEU A 97 10.85 -5.40 -4.42
C LEU A 97 9.40 -5.63 -3.96
N LEU A 98 8.94 -4.89 -2.94
CA LEU A 98 7.57 -4.96 -2.46
C LEU A 98 6.56 -4.66 -3.57
N LYS A 99 6.79 -3.63 -4.38
CA LYS A 99 5.93 -3.30 -5.53
C LYS A 99 5.87 -4.39 -6.59
N ILE A 100 7.02 -5.02 -6.89
CA ILE A 100 7.06 -6.16 -7.82
C ILE A 100 6.30 -7.36 -7.25
N LEU A 101 6.53 -7.69 -5.99
CA LEU A 101 5.88 -8.81 -5.32
C LEU A 101 4.35 -8.61 -5.23
N ALA A 102 3.87 -7.38 -5.03
CA ALA A 102 2.44 -7.05 -5.05
C ALA A 102 1.79 -7.46 -6.38
N GLN A 103 2.43 -7.17 -7.52
CA GLN A 103 1.92 -7.53 -8.83
C GLN A 103 1.96 -9.04 -9.09
N LEU A 104 3.01 -9.72 -8.65
CA LEU A 104 3.23 -11.15 -8.90
C LEU A 104 2.37 -12.04 -8.00
N GLY A 105 2.03 -11.58 -6.80
CA GLY A 105 1.23 -12.34 -5.83
C GLY A 105 -0.28 -12.14 -5.92
N ALA A 106 -0.77 -11.18 -6.73
CA ALA A 106 -2.17 -10.76 -6.75
C ALA A 106 -3.16 -11.88 -7.14
N ALA A 107 -2.76 -12.78 -8.05
CA ALA A 107 -3.62 -13.86 -8.53
C ALA A 107 -3.00 -15.26 -8.35
N ASP A 108 -1.95 -15.38 -7.54
CA ASP A 108 -1.21 -16.63 -7.38
C ASP A 108 -1.04 -16.98 -5.90
N PRO A 109 -1.89 -17.90 -5.36
CA PRO A 109 -1.80 -18.32 -3.97
C PRO A 109 -0.46 -18.98 -3.59
N LYS A 110 0.18 -19.67 -4.53
CA LYS A 110 1.48 -20.33 -4.28
C LYS A 110 2.58 -19.27 -4.14
N ALA A 111 2.64 -18.33 -5.07
CA ALA A 111 3.56 -17.20 -5.01
C ALA A 111 3.35 -16.40 -3.73
N ALA A 112 2.10 -16.09 -3.36
CA ALA A 112 1.78 -15.35 -2.13
C ALA A 112 2.27 -16.07 -0.86
N THR A 113 2.12 -17.38 -0.79
CA THR A 113 2.57 -18.18 0.37
C THR A 113 4.08 -18.05 0.59
N GLU A 114 4.87 -18.01 -0.48
CA GLU A 114 6.32 -17.79 -0.38
C GLU A 114 6.68 -16.41 0.17
N MET A 115 5.80 -15.41 0.02
CA MET A 115 6.04 -14.03 0.43
C MET A 115 5.73 -13.77 1.90
N TYR A 116 4.77 -14.49 2.53
CA TYR A 116 4.24 -14.14 3.86
C TYR A 116 5.31 -14.00 4.92
N SER A 117 6.30 -14.90 4.95
CA SER A 117 7.36 -14.88 5.96
C SER A 117 8.25 -13.63 5.85
N VAL A 118 8.63 -13.25 4.64
CA VAL A 118 9.47 -12.08 4.41
C VAL A 118 8.69 -10.78 4.64
N LEU A 119 7.40 -10.71 4.26
CA LEU A 119 6.56 -9.55 4.54
C LEU A 119 6.37 -9.35 6.04
N SER A 120 6.15 -10.41 6.81
CA SER A 120 6.10 -10.34 8.28
C SER A 120 7.43 -9.84 8.88
N ALA A 121 8.57 -10.25 8.32
CA ALA A 121 9.89 -9.76 8.75
C ALA A 121 10.09 -8.28 8.41
N VAL A 122 9.63 -7.82 7.24
CA VAL A 122 9.67 -6.41 6.82
C VAL A 122 8.83 -5.55 7.78
N LEU A 123 7.59 -5.97 8.10
CA LEU A 123 6.72 -5.25 9.04
C LEU A 123 7.38 -5.08 10.41
N LYS A 124 7.96 -6.16 10.97
CA LYS A 124 8.61 -6.12 12.28
C LYS A 124 9.85 -5.22 12.31
N LYS A 125 10.69 -5.26 11.28
CA LYS A 125 11.95 -4.50 11.22
C LYS A 125 11.77 -3.06 10.74
N GLY A 126 10.76 -2.81 9.91
CA GLY A 126 10.42 -1.46 9.44
C GLY A 126 9.78 -0.60 10.52
N ASP A 127 9.32 -1.21 11.60
CA ASP A 127 8.67 -0.54 12.73
C ASP A 127 9.68 0.13 13.68
N ASN A 128 10.45 1.06 13.13
CA ASN A 128 11.50 1.81 13.85
C ASN A 128 11.15 3.30 14.05
N GLN A 129 9.89 3.69 13.82
CA GLN A 129 9.35 5.05 13.95
C GLN A 129 10.06 6.12 13.08
N SER A 130 10.96 5.72 12.18
CA SER A 130 11.54 6.64 11.21
C SER A 130 10.60 6.84 10.01
N SER A 131 10.63 8.03 9.38
CA SER A 131 9.83 8.29 8.17
C SER A 131 10.10 7.28 7.05
N ILE A 132 11.34 6.80 6.95
CA ILE A 132 11.74 5.82 5.94
C ILE A 132 11.23 4.43 6.29
N GLY A 133 11.33 4.03 7.57
CA GLY A 133 10.73 2.80 8.07
C GLY A 133 9.23 2.77 7.84
N ASN A 134 8.55 3.85 8.18
CA ASN A 134 7.12 4.01 7.93
C ASN A 134 6.75 3.88 6.44
N ALA A 135 7.56 4.41 5.53
CA ALA A 135 7.33 4.27 4.08
C ALA A 135 7.47 2.81 3.62
N ILE A 136 8.44 2.06 4.14
CA ILE A 136 8.59 0.63 3.85
C ILE A 136 7.41 -0.17 4.41
N VAL A 137 7.02 0.12 5.66
CA VAL A 137 5.88 -0.54 6.31
C VAL A 137 4.59 -0.26 5.53
N TYR A 138 4.35 0.99 5.13
CA TYR A 138 3.21 1.35 4.31
C TYR A 138 3.16 0.57 2.99
N GLU A 139 4.29 0.51 2.26
CA GLU A 139 4.34 -0.28 1.02
C GLU A 139 4.19 -1.78 1.27
N CYS A 140 4.69 -2.28 2.41
CA CYS A 140 4.50 -3.67 2.81
C CYS A 140 3.03 -3.99 3.10
N VAL A 141 2.29 -3.10 3.76
CA VAL A 141 0.84 -3.25 3.98
C VAL A 141 0.09 -3.26 2.65
N ARG A 142 0.42 -2.35 1.73
CA ARG A 142 -0.18 -2.34 0.39
C ARG A 142 0.10 -3.64 -0.38
N THR A 143 1.33 -4.15 -0.27
CA THR A 143 1.70 -5.43 -0.87
C THR A 143 0.88 -6.57 -0.26
N ALA A 144 0.79 -6.65 1.06
CA ALA A 144 0.02 -7.66 1.77
C ALA A 144 -1.48 -7.62 1.41
N ALA A 145 -2.02 -6.42 1.16
CA ALA A 145 -3.39 -6.22 0.70
C ALA A 145 -3.61 -6.50 -0.80
N SER A 146 -2.54 -6.57 -1.60
CA SER A 146 -2.64 -6.82 -3.05
C SER A 146 -2.47 -8.28 -3.42
N ILE A 147 -1.80 -9.07 -2.60
CA ILE A 147 -1.55 -10.50 -2.83
C ILE A 147 -2.70 -11.36 -2.29
N TYR A 148 -2.65 -12.68 -2.55
CA TYR A 148 -3.64 -13.59 -1.96
C TYR A 148 -3.64 -13.45 -0.43
N PRO A 149 -4.83 -13.25 0.20
CA PRO A 149 -4.89 -12.81 1.59
C PRO A 149 -4.45 -13.89 2.59
N SER A 150 -3.65 -13.47 3.59
CA SER A 150 -3.31 -14.27 4.77
C SER A 150 -3.88 -13.57 6.01
N PRO A 151 -4.81 -14.20 6.77
CA PRO A 151 -5.40 -13.59 7.96
C PRO A 151 -4.37 -13.11 8.97
N VAL A 152 -3.34 -13.93 9.25
CA VAL A 152 -2.28 -13.59 10.21
C VAL A 152 -1.47 -12.37 9.76
N LEU A 153 -1.16 -12.28 8.45
CA LEU A 153 -0.43 -11.14 7.92
C LEU A 153 -1.28 -9.86 7.95
N LEU A 154 -2.56 -9.96 7.60
CA LEU A 154 -3.50 -8.83 7.63
C LEU A 154 -3.72 -8.31 9.04
N GLU A 155 -3.78 -9.17 10.05
CA GLU A 155 -3.87 -8.77 11.46
C GLU A 155 -2.64 -7.95 11.89
N HIS A 156 -1.44 -8.40 11.54
CA HIS A 156 -0.22 -7.62 11.79
C HIS A 156 -0.25 -6.26 11.06
N CYS A 157 -0.73 -6.23 9.82
CA CYS A 157 -0.90 -4.99 9.06
C CYS A 157 -1.89 -4.05 9.75
N ALA A 158 -3.04 -4.55 10.21
CA ALA A 158 -4.07 -3.74 10.89
C ALA A 158 -3.52 -3.10 12.17
N GLY A 159 -2.75 -3.83 12.97
CA GLY A 159 -2.10 -3.29 14.17
C GLY A 159 -1.14 -2.12 13.87
N VAL A 160 -0.36 -2.21 12.79
CA VAL A 160 0.53 -1.12 12.37
C VAL A 160 -0.25 0.07 11.82
N VAL A 161 -1.27 -0.18 11.01
CA VAL A 161 -2.13 0.85 10.41
C VAL A 161 -2.87 1.66 11.48
N SER A 162 -3.34 1.00 12.54
CA SER A 162 -3.96 1.67 13.70
C SER A 162 -3.06 2.77 14.29
N ARG A 163 -1.75 2.51 14.38
CA ARG A 163 -0.77 3.50 14.84
C ARG A 163 -0.63 4.67 13.88
N PHE A 164 -0.64 4.41 12.58
CA PHE A 164 -0.54 5.44 11.56
C PHE A 164 -1.75 6.38 11.60
N VAL A 165 -2.95 5.85 11.70
CA VAL A 165 -4.19 6.63 11.80
C VAL A 165 -4.20 7.52 13.05
N LYS A 166 -3.66 7.04 14.17
CA LYS A 166 -3.58 7.79 15.44
C LYS A 166 -2.39 8.76 15.53
N SER A 167 -1.56 8.84 14.51
CA SER A 167 -0.38 9.72 14.50
C SER A 167 -0.77 11.19 14.48
N SER A 168 0.05 12.04 15.10
CA SER A 168 -0.04 13.51 14.98
C SER A 168 0.50 14.04 13.64
N ASN A 169 1.21 13.21 12.87
CA ASN A 169 1.74 13.58 11.56
C ASN A 169 0.69 13.33 10.47
N ASN A 170 0.24 14.38 9.77
CA ASN A 170 -0.81 14.31 8.75
C ASN A 170 -0.45 13.36 7.59
N ASN A 171 0.80 13.35 7.14
CA ASN A 171 1.24 12.44 6.08
C ASN A 171 1.13 10.98 6.49
N LEU A 172 1.49 10.67 7.74
CA LEU A 172 1.41 9.32 8.27
C LEU A 172 -0.04 8.90 8.51
N LYS A 173 -0.87 9.83 9.01
CA LYS A 173 -2.32 9.66 9.16
C LYS A 173 -2.98 9.35 7.82
N TYR A 174 -2.65 10.14 6.77
CA TYR A 174 -3.13 9.90 5.41
C TYR A 174 -2.72 8.51 4.87
N ALA A 175 -1.46 8.14 5.05
CA ALA A 175 -0.97 6.82 4.67
C ALA A 175 -1.69 5.70 5.44
N GLY A 176 -2.01 5.94 6.71
CA GLY A 176 -2.79 5.02 7.55
C GLY A 176 -4.21 4.82 7.02
N LEU A 177 -4.91 5.90 6.69
CA LEU A 177 -6.26 5.84 6.12
C LEU A 177 -6.27 5.12 4.76
N ASP A 178 -5.27 5.40 3.91
CA ASP A 178 -5.14 4.72 2.62
C ASP A 178 -4.86 3.21 2.77
N ALA A 179 -3.94 2.85 3.66
CA ALA A 179 -3.63 1.45 3.95
C ALA A 179 -4.82 0.70 4.56
N LEU A 180 -5.56 1.34 5.48
CA LEU A 180 -6.77 0.77 6.07
C LEU A 180 -7.85 0.53 5.01
N SER A 181 -8.02 1.45 4.08
CA SER A 181 -8.92 1.26 2.94
C SER A 181 -8.61 -0.01 2.15
N CYS A 182 -7.33 -0.30 1.92
CA CYS A 182 -6.91 -1.52 1.24
C CYS A 182 -7.26 -2.80 2.04
N ILE A 183 -7.05 -2.78 3.36
CA ILE A 183 -7.32 -3.93 4.25
C ILE A 183 -8.84 -4.17 4.36
N VAL A 184 -9.63 -3.13 4.54
CA VAL A 184 -11.10 -3.21 4.68
C VAL A 184 -11.75 -3.77 3.42
N ASN A 185 -11.22 -3.49 2.23
CA ASN A 185 -11.71 -4.06 0.97
C ASN A 185 -11.57 -5.59 0.93
N ILE A 186 -10.58 -6.15 1.66
CA ILE A 186 -10.35 -7.60 1.72
C ILE A 186 -11.19 -8.23 2.82
N ASN A 187 -11.18 -7.63 4.00
CA ASN A 187 -11.93 -8.12 5.15
C ASN A 187 -12.60 -6.95 5.90
N PRO A 188 -13.91 -6.77 5.69
CA PRO A 188 -14.68 -5.69 6.31
C PRO A 188 -14.69 -5.69 7.85
N ASN A 189 -14.34 -6.79 8.51
CA ASN A 189 -14.31 -6.85 9.98
C ASN A 189 -13.32 -5.87 10.60
N TYR A 190 -12.19 -5.59 9.91
CA TYR A 190 -11.23 -4.57 10.34
C TYR A 190 -11.81 -3.15 10.38
N ALA A 191 -12.92 -2.91 9.67
CA ALA A 191 -13.65 -1.65 9.72
C ALA A 191 -14.16 -1.35 11.13
N THR A 192 -14.74 -2.34 11.80
CA THR A 192 -15.36 -2.16 13.13
C THR A 192 -14.31 -1.80 14.20
N GLU A 193 -13.15 -2.43 14.16
CA GLU A 193 -12.09 -2.19 15.14
C GLU A 193 -11.47 -0.78 15.05
N HIS A 194 -11.46 -0.20 13.84
CA HIS A 194 -10.81 1.10 13.58
C HIS A 194 -11.80 2.24 13.36
N GLN A 195 -13.11 1.96 13.38
CA GLN A 195 -14.18 2.91 13.05
C GLN A 195 -14.05 4.24 13.81
N MET A 196 -13.90 4.20 15.13
CA MET A 196 -13.83 5.43 15.92
C MET A 196 -12.59 6.27 15.60
N ALA A 197 -11.43 5.65 15.45
CA ALA A 197 -10.21 6.35 15.07
C ALA A 197 -10.29 6.99 13.67
N VAL A 198 -11.06 6.39 12.77
CA VAL A 198 -11.32 6.98 11.44
C VAL A 198 -12.31 8.14 11.56
N VAL A 199 -13.39 7.99 12.33
CA VAL A 199 -14.36 9.06 12.58
C VAL A 199 -13.69 10.31 13.16
N ASP A 200 -12.76 10.16 14.10
CA ASP A 200 -12.02 11.29 14.69
C ASP A 200 -11.23 12.08 13.63
N CYS A 201 -10.86 11.48 12.51
CA CYS A 201 -10.18 12.18 11.42
C CYS A 201 -11.11 13.10 10.58
N LEU A 202 -12.44 13.06 10.76
CA LEU A 202 -13.37 14.01 10.13
C LEU A 202 -13.19 15.43 10.62
N THR A 203 -12.74 15.59 11.87
CA THR A 203 -12.50 16.90 12.49
C THR A 203 -11.09 17.42 12.29
N ASP A 204 -10.27 16.73 11.49
CA ASP A 204 -8.90 17.14 11.21
C ASP A 204 -8.90 18.47 10.41
N PRO A 205 -8.00 19.42 10.72
CA PRO A 205 -7.90 20.69 9.98
C PRO A 205 -7.48 20.49 8.51
N ASP A 206 -6.84 19.39 8.18
CA ASP A 206 -6.39 19.07 6.81
C ASP A 206 -7.55 18.56 5.95
N GLU A 207 -7.89 19.31 4.89
CA GLU A 207 -8.96 18.98 3.95
C GLU A 207 -8.72 17.65 3.24
N SER A 208 -7.47 17.34 2.87
CA SER A 208 -7.13 16.09 2.20
C SER A 208 -7.39 14.89 3.10
N LEU A 209 -7.14 15.02 4.41
CA LEU A 209 -7.48 14.00 5.40
C LEU A 209 -8.98 13.83 5.53
N ARG A 210 -9.75 14.91 5.61
CA ARG A 210 -11.22 14.85 5.68
C ARG A 210 -11.82 14.13 4.48
N LYS A 211 -11.39 14.49 3.26
CA LYS A 211 -11.84 13.84 2.02
C LYS A 211 -11.52 12.32 2.04
N LYS A 212 -10.29 11.98 2.42
CA LYS A 212 -9.88 10.57 2.50
C LYS A 212 -10.66 9.80 3.56
N THR A 213 -10.96 10.45 4.68
CA THR A 213 -11.77 9.90 5.76
C THR A 213 -13.20 9.60 5.31
N LEU A 214 -13.85 10.56 4.63
CA LEU A 214 -15.19 10.36 4.06
C LEU A 214 -15.25 9.19 3.10
N ASP A 215 -14.27 9.07 2.19
CA ASP A 215 -14.18 7.93 1.26
C ASP A 215 -14.05 6.60 2.01
N LEU A 216 -13.23 6.56 3.05
CA LEU A 216 -13.06 5.37 3.86
C LEU A 216 -14.31 5.03 4.67
N LEU A 217 -14.93 5.99 5.33
CA LEU A 217 -16.17 5.78 6.10
C LEU A 217 -17.29 5.25 5.20
N TYR A 218 -17.45 5.81 4.01
CA TYR A 218 -18.42 5.31 3.03
C TYR A 218 -18.21 3.82 2.72
N ARG A 219 -16.96 3.38 2.53
CA ARG A 219 -16.62 1.98 2.26
C ARG A 219 -16.75 1.07 3.47
N MET A 220 -16.50 1.60 4.67
CA MET A 220 -16.60 0.86 5.94
C MET A 220 -18.03 0.65 6.40
N THR A 221 -18.98 1.44 5.91
CA THR A 221 -20.37 1.41 6.38
C THR A 221 -21.08 0.12 5.96
N LYS A 222 -21.76 -0.49 6.90
CA LYS A 222 -22.61 -1.67 6.74
C LYS A 222 -23.87 -1.47 7.60
N SER A 223 -24.85 -2.38 7.47
CA SER A 223 -26.11 -2.31 8.23
C SER A 223 -25.91 -2.28 9.75
N ASN A 224 -24.81 -2.82 10.26
CA ASN A 224 -24.54 -2.88 11.70
C ASN A 224 -23.91 -1.62 12.30
N ASN A 225 -23.42 -0.69 11.45
CA ASN A 225 -22.73 0.53 11.91
C ASN A 225 -23.20 1.81 11.19
N VAL A 226 -24.21 1.71 10.34
CA VAL A 226 -24.69 2.83 9.53
C VAL A 226 -25.19 3.99 10.40
N GLU A 227 -25.92 3.71 11.48
CA GLU A 227 -26.44 4.75 12.37
C GLU A 227 -25.30 5.61 12.94
N VAL A 228 -24.28 4.97 13.52
CA VAL A 228 -23.16 5.66 14.16
C VAL A 228 -22.35 6.46 13.14
N ILE A 229 -22.09 5.89 11.96
CA ILE A 229 -21.27 6.56 10.93
C ILE A 229 -22.05 7.73 10.32
N VAL A 230 -23.32 7.53 9.98
CA VAL A 230 -24.16 8.58 9.37
C VAL A 230 -24.39 9.73 10.35
N ASP A 231 -24.63 9.47 11.63
CA ASP A 231 -24.75 10.52 12.65
C ASP A 231 -23.49 11.41 12.68
N LYS A 232 -22.31 10.80 12.64
CA LYS A 232 -21.03 11.55 12.59
C LYS A 232 -20.80 12.29 11.28
N MET A 233 -21.23 11.73 10.16
CA MET A 233 -21.20 12.42 8.88
C MET A 233 -22.20 13.60 8.85
N MET A 234 -23.34 13.48 9.48
CA MET A 234 -24.32 14.54 9.64
C MET A 234 -23.81 15.68 10.53
N ASP A 235 -23.14 15.36 11.66
CA ASP A 235 -22.49 16.36 12.50
C ASP A 235 -21.42 17.11 11.68
N PHE A 236 -20.58 16.39 10.96
CA PHE A 236 -19.60 16.99 10.07
C PHE A 236 -20.25 17.89 8.97
N LEU A 237 -21.36 17.45 8.37
CA LEU A 237 -22.08 18.20 7.34
C LEU A 237 -22.60 19.55 7.85
N ARG A 238 -23.04 19.63 9.11
CA ARG A 238 -23.51 20.87 9.76
C ARG A 238 -22.39 21.87 9.94
N ASP A 239 -21.20 21.40 10.29
CA ASP A 239 -20.05 22.25 10.61
C ASP A 239 -19.17 22.57 9.38
N ALA A 240 -19.32 21.83 8.29
CA ALA A 240 -18.50 22.00 7.09
C ALA A 240 -18.83 23.32 6.37
N THR A 241 -17.80 24.11 6.08
CA THR A 241 -17.92 25.38 5.35
C THR A 241 -17.68 25.26 3.86
N ASP A 242 -16.96 24.20 3.42
CA ASP A 242 -16.69 23.93 2.02
C ASP A 242 -17.92 23.37 1.32
N HIS A 243 -18.43 24.08 0.32
CA HIS A 243 -19.64 23.70 -0.44
C HIS A 243 -19.50 22.35 -1.15
N HIS A 244 -18.36 22.11 -1.79
CA HIS A 244 -18.13 20.84 -2.53
C HIS A 244 -18.10 19.62 -1.58
N LEU A 245 -17.42 19.79 -0.45
CA LEU A 245 -17.33 18.74 0.56
C LEU A 245 -18.69 18.46 1.24
N ARG A 246 -19.50 19.49 1.41
CA ARG A 246 -20.89 19.36 1.91
C ARG A 246 -21.76 18.58 0.93
N GLU A 247 -21.72 18.93 -0.36
CA GLU A 247 -22.49 18.27 -1.40
C GLU A 247 -22.08 16.79 -1.53
N GLU A 248 -20.78 16.49 -1.54
CA GLU A 248 -20.27 15.12 -1.54
C GLU A 248 -20.71 14.33 -0.30
N THR A 249 -20.65 14.94 0.88
CA THR A 249 -21.05 14.29 2.13
C THR A 249 -22.54 14.02 2.15
N ALA A 250 -23.38 14.98 1.73
CA ALA A 250 -24.83 14.80 1.66
C ALA A 250 -25.21 13.68 0.68
N THR A 251 -24.58 13.64 -0.50
CA THR A 251 -24.81 12.58 -1.48
C THR A 251 -24.48 11.20 -0.91
N ARG A 252 -23.33 11.07 -0.23
CA ARG A 252 -22.92 9.81 0.39
C ARG A 252 -23.83 9.38 1.54
N ILE A 253 -24.32 10.32 2.36
CA ILE A 253 -25.30 10.03 3.41
C ILE A 253 -26.57 9.47 2.78
N GLY A 254 -27.10 10.10 1.71
CA GLY A 254 -28.27 9.61 0.99
C GLY A 254 -28.10 8.19 0.45
N GLU A 255 -26.97 7.92 -0.23
CA GLU A 255 -26.65 6.58 -0.74
C GLU A 255 -26.54 5.52 0.37
N LEU A 256 -25.96 5.87 1.52
CA LEU A 256 -25.84 4.97 2.67
C LEU A 256 -27.21 4.72 3.32
N ALA A 257 -28.04 5.74 3.44
CA ALA A 257 -29.39 5.62 3.95
C ALA A 257 -30.27 4.74 3.05
N GLU A 258 -30.22 4.93 1.72
CA GLU A 258 -30.96 4.07 0.78
C GLU A 258 -30.52 2.61 0.87
N ARG A 259 -29.23 2.35 1.08
CA ARG A 259 -28.65 1.01 1.05
C ARG A 259 -28.77 0.25 2.37
N TYR A 260 -28.66 0.95 3.50
CA TYR A 260 -28.45 0.33 4.80
C TYR A 260 -29.41 0.80 5.89
N ALA A 261 -30.45 1.60 5.60
CA ALA A 261 -31.38 2.09 6.62
C ALA A 261 -31.92 0.94 7.49
N PRO A 262 -31.77 1.02 8.82
CA PRO A 262 -32.26 -0.01 9.73
C PRO A 262 -33.79 -0.01 9.86
N SER A 263 -34.42 1.16 9.63
CA SER A 263 -35.87 1.31 9.65
C SER A 263 -36.36 2.45 8.77
N THR A 264 -37.60 2.42 8.33
CA THR A 264 -38.23 3.50 7.55
C THR A 264 -38.23 4.82 8.32
N GLN A 265 -38.45 4.79 9.65
CA GLN A 265 -38.44 5.99 10.48
C GLN A 265 -37.03 6.62 10.52
N TRP A 266 -35.98 5.83 10.68
CA TRP A 266 -34.60 6.31 10.64
C TRP A 266 -34.28 6.93 9.28
N PHE A 267 -34.70 6.28 8.19
CA PHE A 267 -34.49 6.81 6.83
C PHE A 267 -35.13 8.20 6.67
N ILE A 268 -36.41 8.35 7.07
CA ILE A 268 -37.12 9.64 6.97
C ILE A 268 -36.44 10.73 7.80
N ASN A 269 -35.93 10.38 8.98
CA ASN A 269 -35.25 11.34 9.85
C ASN A 269 -33.86 11.76 9.34
N THR A 270 -33.23 10.93 8.53
CA THR A 270 -31.88 11.17 7.98
C THR A 270 -31.93 11.97 6.69
N MET A 271 -32.96 11.74 5.84
CA MET A 271 -33.15 12.44 4.56
C MET A 271 -33.81 13.82 4.75
#